data_639e31efc5558c5a4fef32d6aa96324b
#
_entry.id   639e31efc5558c5a4fef32d6aa96324b
#
_cell.length_a   1.000
_cell.length_b   1.000
_cell.length_c   1.000
_cell.angle_alpha   90.00
_cell.angle_beta   90.00
_cell.angle_gamma   90.00
#
_symmetry.space_group_name_H-M   'P 1'
#
loop_
_entity.id
_entity.type
_entity.pdbx_description
1 polymer ?
#
loop_
_entity_poly.entity_id
_entity_poly.type
_entity_poly.pdbx_seq_one_letter_code
_entity_poly.pdbx_strand_id
1 'polypeptide(L)'
;MEKFYFLLLITLCSSSELFEGYYKEAEQIMEKMNIEERIGQMFFPRYNAKNVSDDIQNKKPGGFMLFADDFNFSVEYIQDYVTEMQNLANRTMGLPLGLAVDEEGGTVCRISQFHRNGGRFPSPQKIYNDSGIQGILTIDQEKRDLLRKFFMNINLAPVADLSYNPKDYIFPRTIGRMPEEAANYIAKDVEGYVNDNYSCTLKHFPGYGNNTDTHGGISIDNRTYENFQKEDFKTFQAGIDNKAPMVLVSHNIVTCKDKKYPASLSKAWHDILRNELNFSGLIMTDDLSMGAIKEYTDNTSEAVLAIKAGNDILLTSDYYMHYEAVINAVKSGDIVESLINKACRRILAWKLKYLLNHEPQPQPTDENKPEEKEDDPNYTVLIIVSIFLGIIIIGALVFFLIMWLRNKSKNDKKEFEGIDAEAGLM
;
A
#
# COMPACT_ATOMS: atom_id res chain seq x y z
N MET A 1 9.37 -28.95 44.99
CA MET A 1 9.12 -29.14 43.54
C MET A 1 8.16 -28.02 43.12
N GLU A 2 8.73 -26.92 42.69
CA GLU A 2 7.95 -25.76 42.18
C GLU A 2 7.56 -26.00 40.73
N LYS A 3 6.26 -25.92 40.48
CA LYS A 3 5.74 -26.02 39.12
C LYS A 3 5.76 -24.65 38.46
N PHE A 4 6.66 -24.46 37.51
CA PHE A 4 6.68 -23.32 36.60
C PHE A 4 5.50 -23.46 35.62
N TYR A 5 4.50 -22.64 35.79
CA TYR A 5 3.45 -22.41 34.76
C TYR A 5 3.97 -21.37 33.77
N PHE A 6 4.35 -21.78 32.58
CA PHE A 6 4.63 -20.89 31.44
C PHE A 6 3.28 -20.49 30.84
N LEU A 7 2.78 -19.34 31.25
CA LEU A 7 1.57 -18.74 30.66
C LEU A 7 2.02 -18.06 29.34
N LEU A 8 1.75 -18.72 28.21
CA LEU A 8 1.95 -18.15 26.88
C LEU A 8 0.83 -17.14 26.64
N LEU A 9 1.04 -15.89 27.05
CA LEU A 9 0.21 -14.76 26.64
C LEU A 9 0.50 -14.48 25.16
N ILE A 10 -0.31 -15.06 24.26
CA ILE A 10 -0.41 -14.58 22.88
C ILE A 10 -1.19 -13.26 22.97
N THR A 11 -0.48 -12.16 23.16
CA THR A 11 -1.01 -10.84 22.86
C THR A 11 -1.18 -10.81 21.35
N LEU A 12 -2.41 -11.03 20.89
CA LEU A 12 -2.84 -10.60 19.56
C LEU A 12 -2.73 -9.07 19.55
N CYS A 13 -1.53 -8.58 19.24
CA CYS A 13 -1.31 -7.20 18.93
C CYS A 13 -1.99 -6.97 17.56
N SER A 14 -3.29 -6.69 17.55
CA SER A 14 -3.95 -6.12 16.41
C SER A 14 -3.28 -4.77 16.19
N SER A 15 -2.37 -4.66 15.21
CA SER A 15 -1.85 -3.36 14.82
C SER A 15 -3.05 -2.55 14.32
N SER A 16 -3.37 -1.46 15.03
CA SER A 16 -4.43 -0.55 14.60
C SER A 16 -4.15 -0.07 13.18
N GLU A 17 -5.19 0.03 12.34
CA GLU A 17 -5.04 0.61 11.01
C GLU A 17 -4.50 2.05 11.09
N LEU A 18 -3.68 2.46 10.12
CA LEU A 18 -2.95 3.73 10.16
C LEU A 18 -3.84 4.97 10.37
N PHE A 19 -5.08 4.91 9.90
CA PHE A 19 -6.05 6.01 9.98
C PHE A 19 -7.26 5.68 10.87
N GLU A 20 -7.20 4.62 11.68
CA GLU A 20 -8.34 4.12 12.45
C GLU A 20 -9.01 5.20 13.30
N GLY A 21 -8.22 6.04 13.99
CA GLY A 21 -8.74 7.13 14.82
C GLY A 21 -9.52 8.22 14.08
N TYR A 22 -9.49 8.21 12.73
CA TYR A 22 -10.16 9.20 11.88
C TYR A 22 -11.35 8.63 11.11
N TYR A 23 -11.57 7.31 11.13
CA TYR A 23 -12.61 6.68 10.31
C TYR A 23 -14.03 7.11 10.67
N LYS A 24 -14.32 7.29 11.93
CA LYS A 24 -15.63 7.74 12.37
C LYS A 24 -16.00 9.12 11.79
N GLU A 25 -15.06 10.06 11.82
CA GLU A 25 -15.28 11.40 11.26
C GLU A 25 -15.31 11.36 9.72
N ALA A 26 -14.44 10.55 9.10
CA ALA A 26 -14.45 10.32 7.66
C ALA A 26 -15.79 9.76 7.16
N GLU A 27 -16.40 8.83 7.90
CA GLU A 27 -17.73 8.28 7.60
C GLU A 27 -18.82 9.35 7.70
N GLN A 28 -18.78 10.21 8.73
CA GLN A 28 -19.74 11.33 8.87
C GLN A 28 -19.63 12.35 7.71
N ILE A 29 -18.43 12.58 7.20
CA ILE A 29 -18.23 13.42 6.00
C ILE A 29 -18.79 12.68 4.78
N MET A 30 -18.46 11.40 4.63
CA MET A 30 -18.87 10.58 3.47
C MET A 30 -20.38 10.40 3.38
N GLU A 31 -21.11 10.35 4.51
CA GLU A 31 -22.58 10.27 4.55
C GLU A 31 -23.26 11.46 3.83
N LYS A 32 -22.60 12.63 3.80
CA LYS A 32 -23.09 13.83 3.12
C LYS A 32 -22.76 13.87 1.64
N MET A 33 -21.94 12.94 1.16
CA MET A 33 -21.48 12.86 -0.22
C MET A 33 -22.33 11.89 -1.03
N ASN A 34 -22.70 12.28 -2.24
CA ASN A 34 -23.25 11.34 -3.22
C ASN A 34 -22.15 10.43 -3.77
N ILE A 35 -22.54 9.41 -4.55
CA ILE A 35 -21.57 8.41 -5.06
C ILE A 35 -20.57 9.02 -6.05
N GLU A 36 -20.97 10.00 -6.85
CA GLU A 36 -20.12 10.68 -7.83
C GLU A 36 -19.05 11.53 -7.11
N GLU A 37 -19.40 12.17 -6.00
CA GLU A 37 -18.45 12.90 -5.16
C GLU A 37 -17.45 11.96 -4.47
N ARG A 38 -17.90 10.78 -4.00
CA ARG A 38 -17.00 9.75 -3.44
C ARG A 38 -16.04 9.22 -4.49
N ILE A 39 -16.51 8.98 -5.71
CA ILE A 39 -15.67 8.59 -6.86
C ILE A 39 -14.66 9.70 -7.16
N GLY A 40 -15.09 10.96 -7.18
CA GLY A 40 -14.20 12.10 -7.40
C GLY A 40 -13.01 12.11 -6.46
N GLN A 41 -13.22 11.83 -5.17
CA GLN A 41 -12.14 11.80 -4.17
C GLN A 41 -11.04 10.76 -4.49
N MET A 42 -11.35 9.72 -5.25
CA MET A 42 -10.36 8.71 -5.66
C MET A 42 -9.45 9.19 -6.78
N PHE A 43 -9.79 10.24 -7.51
CA PHE A 43 -9.01 10.73 -8.64
C PHE A 43 -8.02 11.82 -8.23
N PHE A 44 -6.77 11.65 -8.67
CA PHE A 44 -5.71 12.66 -8.65
C PHE A 44 -5.23 12.88 -10.08
N PRO A 45 -5.99 13.66 -10.88
CA PRO A 45 -5.62 13.95 -12.26
C PRO A 45 -4.36 14.83 -12.34
N ARG A 46 -3.70 14.79 -13.51
CA ARG A 46 -2.69 15.78 -13.85
C ARG A 46 -3.31 17.17 -13.80
N TYR A 47 -2.64 18.07 -13.10
CA TYR A 47 -3.04 19.47 -13.05
C TYR A 47 -3.10 20.08 -14.46
N ASN A 48 -4.17 20.83 -14.73
CA ASN A 48 -4.34 21.60 -15.97
C ASN A 48 -5.02 22.93 -15.63
N ALA A 49 -4.27 24.02 -15.78
CA ALA A 49 -4.73 25.37 -15.44
C ALA A 49 -6.02 25.80 -16.14
N LYS A 50 -6.32 25.23 -17.31
CA LYS A 50 -7.55 25.56 -18.07
C LYS A 50 -8.80 24.89 -17.50
N ASN A 51 -8.64 23.70 -16.91
CA ASN A 51 -9.76 22.85 -16.51
C ASN A 51 -9.94 22.74 -14.99
N VAL A 52 -8.93 23.11 -14.21
CA VAL A 52 -8.88 22.88 -12.76
C VAL A 52 -10.10 23.41 -12.01
N SER A 53 -10.59 24.61 -12.39
CA SER A 53 -11.75 25.18 -11.71
C SER A 53 -13.03 24.40 -12.02
N ASP A 54 -13.23 23.97 -13.27
CA ASP A 54 -14.36 23.12 -13.67
C ASP A 54 -14.29 21.75 -13.01
N ASP A 55 -13.09 21.14 -12.99
CA ASP A 55 -12.86 19.85 -12.33
C ASP A 55 -13.22 19.90 -10.85
N ILE A 56 -12.75 20.92 -10.10
CA ILE A 56 -13.06 21.08 -8.68
C ILE A 56 -14.58 21.27 -8.46
N GLN A 57 -15.23 22.08 -9.27
CA GLN A 57 -16.66 22.39 -9.10
C GLN A 57 -17.57 21.21 -9.44
N ASN A 58 -17.27 20.49 -10.53
CA ASN A 58 -18.18 19.53 -11.10
C ASN A 58 -17.83 18.06 -10.83
N LYS A 59 -16.52 17.72 -10.69
CA LYS A 59 -16.07 16.32 -10.48
C LYS A 59 -15.47 16.08 -9.10
N LYS A 60 -15.11 17.15 -8.38
CA LYS A 60 -14.66 17.11 -6.98
C LYS A 60 -13.51 16.12 -6.74
N PRO A 61 -12.38 16.25 -7.49
CA PRO A 61 -11.22 15.34 -7.32
C PRO A 61 -10.66 15.38 -5.90
N GLY A 62 -10.06 14.27 -5.48
CA GLY A 62 -9.38 14.19 -4.18
C GLY A 62 -8.12 15.04 -4.11
N GLY A 63 -7.48 15.24 -5.27
CA GLY A 63 -6.25 16.02 -5.40
C GLY A 63 -5.81 16.18 -6.84
N PHE A 64 -4.59 16.67 -7.03
CA PHE A 64 -3.95 16.82 -8.34
C PHE A 64 -2.48 16.39 -8.27
N MET A 65 -1.97 15.89 -9.40
CA MET A 65 -0.55 15.64 -9.62
C MET A 65 0.04 16.79 -10.44
N LEU A 66 1.10 17.42 -9.94
CA LEU A 66 1.78 18.55 -10.59
C LEU A 66 3.14 18.10 -11.15
N PHE A 67 3.50 18.67 -12.31
CA PHE A 67 4.73 18.37 -13.03
C PHE A 67 5.66 19.57 -13.09
N ALA A 68 6.85 19.38 -13.65
CA ALA A 68 7.90 20.40 -13.70
C ALA A 68 7.43 21.72 -14.35
N ASP A 69 6.65 21.63 -15.43
CA ASP A 69 6.18 22.82 -16.16
C ASP A 69 5.26 23.71 -15.30
N ASP A 70 4.56 23.12 -14.34
CA ASP A 70 3.67 23.83 -13.42
C ASP A 70 4.44 24.69 -12.41
N PHE A 71 5.74 24.44 -12.25
CA PHE A 71 6.63 25.18 -11.36
C PHE A 71 7.60 26.12 -12.07
N ASN A 72 7.51 26.25 -13.40
CA ASN A 72 8.37 27.17 -14.18
C ASN A 72 7.82 28.61 -14.22
N PHE A 73 7.45 29.13 -13.05
CA PHE A 73 6.90 30.47 -12.84
C PHE A 73 7.52 31.09 -11.59
N SER A 74 7.16 32.35 -11.25
CA SER A 74 7.59 32.95 -9.98
C SER A 74 6.97 32.23 -8.79
N VAL A 75 7.64 32.32 -7.64
CA VAL A 75 7.14 31.73 -6.38
C VAL A 75 5.75 32.25 -6.04
N GLU A 76 5.57 33.55 -6.14
CA GLU A 76 4.30 34.23 -5.84
C GLU A 76 3.18 33.74 -6.74
N TYR A 77 3.42 33.63 -8.05
CA TYR A 77 2.43 33.13 -8.99
C TYR A 77 1.98 31.69 -8.66
N ILE A 78 2.94 30.82 -8.32
CA ILE A 78 2.64 29.44 -7.94
C ILE A 78 1.83 29.40 -6.64
N GLN A 79 2.24 30.16 -5.64
CA GLN A 79 1.53 30.23 -4.36
C GLN A 79 0.11 30.78 -4.53
N ASP A 80 -0.09 31.77 -5.39
CA ASP A 80 -1.39 32.35 -5.66
C ASP A 80 -2.34 31.32 -6.29
N TYR A 81 -1.95 30.66 -7.40
CA TYR A 81 -2.85 29.70 -8.03
C TYR A 81 -3.12 28.48 -7.14
N VAL A 82 -2.14 27.98 -6.38
CA VAL A 82 -2.38 26.88 -5.43
C VAL A 82 -3.34 27.30 -4.32
N THR A 83 -3.20 28.52 -3.81
CA THR A 83 -4.11 29.09 -2.82
C THR A 83 -5.53 29.22 -3.38
N GLU A 84 -5.68 29.67 -4.62
CA GLU A 84 -6.99 29.77 -5.29
C GLU A 84 -7.65 28.38 -5.45
N MET A 85 -6.88 27.38 -5.86
CA MET A 85 -7.36 25.99 -5.95
C MET A 85 -7.86 25.46 -4.61
N GLN A 86 -7.08 25.62 -3.54
CA GLN A 86 -7.44 25.17 -2.19
C GLN A 86 -8.69 25.92 -1.67
N ASN A 87 -8.76 27.23 -1.89
CA ASN A 87 -9.92 28.03 -1.52
C ASN A 87 -11.17 27.62 -2.28
N LEU A 88 -11.05 27.31 -3.58
CA LEU A 88 -12.16 26.81 -4.39
C LEU A 88 -12.62 25.45 -3.89
N ALA A 89 -11.69 24.54 -3.61
CA ALA A 89 -12.00 23.20 -3.09
C ALA A 89 -12.72 23.30 -1.73
N ASN A 90 -12.23 24.13 -0.83
CA ASN A 90 -12.87 24.36 0.47
C ASN A 90 -14.32 24.87 0.32
N ARG A 91 -14.54 25.84 -0.57
CA ARG A 91 -15.90 26.38 -0.81
C ARG A 91 -16.85 25.35 -1.46
N THR A 92 -16.29 24.49 -2.31
CA THR A 92 -17.10 23.54 -3.11
C THR A 92 -17.36 22.23 -2.38
N MET A 93 -16.35 21.72 -1.66
CA MET A 93 -16.37 20.37 -1.06
C MET A 93 -16.29 20.40 0.47
N GLY A 94 -15.85 21.50 1.07
CA GLY A 94 -15.47 21.52 2.49
C GLY A 94 -14.21 20.72 2.81
N LEU A 95 -13.42 20.37 1.80
CA LEU A 95 -12.24 19.50 1.91
C LEU A 95 -11.05 20.09 1.14
N PRO A 96 -9.83 20.00 1.68
CA PRO A 96 -8.62 20.38 0.96
C PRO A 96 -8.27 19.37 -0.13
N LEU A 97 -7.49 19.83 -1.12
CA LEU A 97 -6.91 18.99 -2.16
C LEU A 97 -5.60 18.36 -1.70
N GLY A 98 -5.41 17.08 -2.04
CA GLY A 98 -4.10 16.46 -2.09
C GLY A 98 -3.30 17.03 -3.28
N LEU A 99 -2.11 17.56 -3.04
CA LEU A 99 -1.25 18.09 -4.09
C LEU A 99 0.05 17.31 -4.11
N ALA A 100 0.18 16.44 -5.13
CA ALA A 100 1.27 15.48 -5.26
C ALA A 100 2.32 15.94 -6.26
N VAL A 101 3.58 15.68 -5.96
CA VAL A 101 4.71 16.01 -6.83
C VAL A 101 5.86 15.03 -6.63
N ASP A 102 6.63 14.77 -7.69
CA ASP A 102 7.88 14.00 -7.62
C ASP A 102 9.07 14.89 -7.25
N GLU A 103 9.52 14.84 -6.03
CA GLU A 103 10.76 15.49 -5.60
C GLU A 103 11.72 14.44 -5.00
N GLU A 104 12.15 13.49 -5.86
CA GLU A 104 13.01 12.38 -5.45
C GLU A 104 14.45 12.82 -5.16
N GLY A 105 14.93 13.73 -5.97
CA GLY A 105 16.35 14.06 -6.15
C GLY A 105 16.93 13.44 -7.42
N GLY A 106 18.13 13.85 -7.81
CA GLY A 106 18.77 13.39 -9.04
C GLY A 106 18.04 13.84 -10.30
N THR A 107 17.62 12.87 -11.12
CA THR A 107 16.95 13.15 -12.40
C THR A 107 15.49 13.52 -12.26
N VAL A 108 14.86 13.13 -11.15
CA VAL A 108 13.42 13.36 -10.89
C VAL A 108 13.23 14.41 -9.80
N CYS A 109 13.17 15.65 -10.25
CA CYS A 109 12.90 16.83 -9.44
C CYS A 109 11.96 17.75 -10.21
N ARG A 110 10.85 18.17 -9.60
CA ARG A 110 9.89 19.04 -10.28
C ARG A 110 10.03 20.51 -9.84
N ILE A 111 10.28 20.74 -8.54
CA ILE A 111 10.36 22.07 -7.96
C ILE A 111 11.80 22.57 -7.85
N SER A 112 12.69 21.74 -7.28
CA SER A 112 14.06 22.17 -6.94
C SER A 112 14.87 22.63 -8.16
N GLN A 113 14.59 22.07 -9.35
CA GLN A 113 15.29 22.48 -10.57
C GLN A 113 15.10 23.98 -10.91
N PHE A 114 14.02 24.59 -10.45
CA PHE A 114 13.71 26.01 -10.69
C PHE A 114 13.90 26.89 -9.45
N HIS A 115 13.65 26.35 -8.26
CA HIS A 115 13.44 27.15 -7.05
C HIS A 115 14.40 26.84 -5.91
N ARG A 116 15.38 25.97 -6.11
CA ARG A 116 16.44 25.70 -5.14
C ARG A 116 17.75 26.35 -5.56
N ASN A 117 18.43 27.05 -4.64
CA ASN A 117 19.79 27.51 -4.85
C ASN A 117 20.72 26.31 -5.05
N GLY A 118 21.42 26.27 -6.18
CA GLY A 118 22.24 25.11 -6.59
C GLY A 118 21.51 24.08 -7.45
N GLY A 119 20.25 24.36 -7.85
CA GLY A 119 19.46 23.50 -8.74
C GLY A 119 18.89 22.26 -8.08
N ARG A 120 18.73 21.18 -8.84
CA ARG A 120 18.15 19.93 -8.38
C ARG A 120 18.81 19.38 -7.11
N PHE A 121 18.03 18.77 -6.23
CA PHE A 121 18.60 17.96 -5.16
C PHE A 121 19.47 16.83 -5.75
N PRO A 122 20.61 16.50 -5.12
CA PRO A 122 21.39 15.34 -5.53
C PRO A 122 20.58 14.05 -5.44
N SER A 123 21.00 13.01 -6.16
CA SER A 123 20.38 11.68 -6.03
C SER A 123 20.61 11.09 -4.62
N PRO A 124 19.69 10.22 -4.14
CA PRO A 124 19.89 9.53 -2.86
C PRO A 124 21.23 8.81 -2.76
N GLN A 125 21.69 8.17 -3.85
CA GLN A 125 23.01 7.53 -3.90
C GLN A 125 24.15 8.52 -3.64
N LYS A 126 24.11 9.68 -4.31
CA LYS A 126 25.16 10.69 -4.14
C LYS A 126 25.19 11.22 -2.72
N ILE A 127 24.05 11.54 -2.16
CA ILE A 127 23.94 12.04 -0.78
C ILE A 127 24.48 11.00 0.21
N TYR A 128 24.07 9.75 0.04
CA TYR A 128 24.50 8.66 0.91
C TYR A 128 25.99 8.39 0.81
N ASN A 129 26.58 8.43 -0.39
CA ASN A 129 28.01 8.27 -0.62
C ASN A 129 28.84 9.40 0.01
N ASP A 130 28.33 10.63 -0.05
CA ASP A 130 29.05 11.82 0.45
C ASP A 130 28.92 11.99 1.96
N SER A 131 27.76 11.67 2.54
CA SER A 131 27.41 12.05 3.92
C SER A 131 26.61 11.00 4.70
N GLY A 132 26.45 9.80 4.15
CA GLY A 132 25.72 8.70 4.80
C GLY A 132 24.25 9.03 5.06
N ILE A 133 23.68 8.33 6.03
CA ILE A 133 22.26 8.51 6.40
C ILE A 133 21.97 9.91 6.93
N GLN A 134 22.92 10.55 7.61
CA GLN A 134 22.73 11.91 8.14
C GLN A 134 22.58 12.94 7.01
N GLY A 135 23.29 12.76 5.91
CA GLY A 135 23.13 13.59 4.71
C GLY A 135 21.74 13.42 4.11
N ILE A 136 21.23 12.20 4.04
CA ILE A 136 19.85 11.90 3.61
C ILE A 136 18.84 12.68 4.45
N LEU A 137 18.88 12.53 5.77
CA LEU A 137 17.94 13.21 6.69
C LEU A 137 17.95 14.74 6.55
N THR A 138 19.15 15.31 6.35
CA THR A 138 19.29 16.77 6.13
C THR A 138 18.65 17.21 4.82
N ILE A 139 18.93 16.51 3.73
CA ILE A 139 18.39 16.87 2.41
C ILE A 139 16.89 16.62 2.34
N ASP A 140 16.38 15.57 2.97
CA ASP A 140 14.95 15.28 2.98
C ASP A 140 14.18 16.31 3.83
N GLN A 141 14.80 16.88 4.87
CA GLN A 141 14.23 18.07 5.54
C GLN A 141 14.17 19.27 4.59
N GLU A 142 15.24 19.57 3.86
CA GLU A 142 15.24 20.65 2.87
C GLU A 142 14.19 20.44 1.77
N LYS A 143 13.97 19.18 1.33
CA LYS A 143 12.89 18.85 0.37
C LYS A 143 11.52 19.17 0.96
N ARG A 144 11.23 18.71 2.19
CA ARG A 144 9.94 18.99 2.85
C ARG A 144 9.70 20.50 3.02
N ASP A 145 10.73 21.25 3.38
CA ASP A 145 10.63 22.71 3.52
C ASP A 145 10.37 23.39 2.17
N LEU A 146 11.03 22.92 1.11
CA LEU A 146 10.76 23.40 -0.25
C LEU A 146 9.33 23.08 -0.69
N LEU A 147 8.87 21.85 -0.46
CA LEU A 147 7.52 21.41 -0.80
C LEU A 147 6.45 22.25 -0.05
N ARG A 148 6.64 22.48 1.24
CA ARG A 148 5.76 23.35 2.05
C ARG A 148 5.71 24.78 1.51
N LYS A 149 6.85 25.32 1.07
CA LYS A 149 6.92 26.66 0.47
C LYS A 149 5.98 26.79 -0.73
N PHE A 150 5.75 25.73 -1.47
CA PHE A 150 4.86 25.69 -2.63
C PHE A 150 3.49 25.05 -2.32
N PHE A 151 3.16 24.87 -1.04
CA PHE A 151 1.90 24.28 -0.55
C PHE A 151 1.63 22.86 -1.08
N MET A 152 2.66 22.15 -1.55
CA MET A 152 2.56 20.74 -1.84
C MET A 152 2.44 19.96 -0.53
N ASN A 153 1.66 18.89 -0.51
CA ASN A 153 1.38 18.13 0.71
C ASN A 153 1.60 16.62 0.55
N ILE A 154 1.98 16.16 -0.65
CA ILE A 154 2.38 14.80 -0.94
C ILE A 154 3.68 14.82 -1.74
N ASN A 155 4.72 14.14 -1.23
CA ASN A 155 5.87 13.80 -2.04
C ASN A 155 5.73 12.37 -2.58
N LEU A 156 5.80 12.21 -3.91
CA LEU A 156 5.86 10.89 -4.56
C LEU A 156 7.29 10.34 -4.45
N ALA A 157 7.76 10.18 -3.22
CA ALA A 157 9.04 9.64 -2.79
C ALA A 157 8.91 9.17 -1.33
N PRO A 158 9.79 8.30 -0.82
CA PRO A 158 11.04 7.79 -1.42
C PRO A 158 10.85 6.65 -2.43
N VAL A 159 11.88 6.48 -3.28
CA VAL A 159 12.01 5.31 -4.16
C VAL A 159 12.51 4.13 -3.33
N ALA A 160 11.62 3.17 -3.08
CA ALA A 160 11.90 1.97 -2.31
C ALA A 160 12.41 0.80 -3.16
N ASP A 161 12.48 0.99 -4.47
CA ASP A 161 13.01 -0.01 -5.41
C ASP A 161 14.46 -0.36 -5.12
N LEU A 162 14.82 -1.61 -5.37
CA LEU A 162 16.19 -2.10 -5.32
C LEU A 162 16.78 -2.26 -6.73
N SER A 163 18.00 -1.80 -6.91
CA SER A 163 18.82 -2.09 -8.08
C SER A 163 20.29 -1.97 -7.69
N TYR A 164 21.09 -2.92 -8.22
CA TYR A 164 22.55 -3.00 -7.97
C TYR A 164 23.36 -2.79 -9.23
N ASN A 165 22.71 -2.80 -10.39
CA ASN A 165 23.36 -2.70 -11.67
C ASN A 165 23.21 -1.28 -12.23
N PRO A 166 24.31 -0.53 -12.46
CA PRO A 166 24.25 0.82 -13.03
C PRO A 166 23.59 0.94 -14.40
N LYS A 167 23.34 -0.19 -15.08
CA LYS A 167 22.65 -0.22 -16.38
C LYS A 167 21.13 -0.32 -16.26
N ASP A 168 20.61 -0.64 -15.09
CA ASP A 168 19.17 -0.73 -14.88
C ASP A 168 18.53 0.66 -14.94
N TYR A 169 17.37 0.75 -15.55
CA TYR A 169 16.63 2.00 -15.69
C TYR A 169 16.41 2.70 -14.35
N ILE A 170 16.02 1.94 -13.31
CA ILE A 170 15.68 2.49 -12.00
C ILE A 170 16.91 2.84 -11.15
N PHE A 171 18.09 2.27 -11.45
CA PHE A 171 19.28 2.39 -10.61
C PHE A 171 19.64 3.83 -10.20
N PRO A 172 19.63 4.85 -11.11
CA PRO A 172 19.97 6.23 -10.74
C PRO A 172 19.01 6.87 -9.74
N ARG A 173 17.82 6.30 -9.56
CA ARG A 173 16.77 6.79 -8.66
C ARG A 173 16.78 6.06 -7.31
N THR A 174 17.38 4.88 -7.23
CA THR A 174 17.48 4.08 -5.99
C THR A 174 18.62 4.55 -5.10
N ILE A 175 18.70 4.01 -3.89
CA ILE A 175 19.87 4.22 -3.01
C ILE A 175 21.10 3.44 -3.48
N GLY A 176 20.95 2.44 -4.35
CA GLY A 176 22.05 1.61 -4.88
C GLY A 176 22.74 0.77 -3.80
N ARG A 177 22.01 0.26 -2.84
CA ARG A 177 22.49 -0.53 -1.68
C ARG A 177 21.78 -1.86 -1.58
N MET A 178 22.42 -2.78 -0.82
CA MET A 178 21.83 -4.07 -0.47
C MET A 178 20.55 -3.89 0.34
N PRO A 179 19.65 -4.90 0.37
CA PRO A 179 18.32 -4.76 0.96
C PRO A 179 18.30 -4.20 2.39
N GLU A 180 19.22 -4.61 3.23
CA GLU A 180 19.29 -4.18 4.62
C GLU A 180 19.66 -2.69 4.79
N GLU A 181 20.64 -2.22 4.02
CA GLU A 181 21.01 -0.79 4.02
C GLU A 181 19.93 0.06 3.39
N ALA A 182 19.33 -0.42 2.29
CA ALA A 182 18.22 0.25 1.62
C ALA A 182 16.98 0.32 2.53
N ALA A 183 16.66 -0.76 3.25
CA ALA A 183 15.57 -0.78 4.22
C ALA A 183 15.81 0.21 5.37
N ASN A 184 17.04 0.32 5.88
CA ASN A 184 17.37 1.33 6.89
C ASN A 184 17.22 2.76 6.36
N TYR A 185 17.63 3.00 5.11
CA TYR A 185 17.39 4.29 4.44
C TYR A 185 15.90 4.62 4.37
N ILE A 186 15.09 3.71 3.83
CA ILE A 186 13.63 3.90 3.70
C ILE A 186 12.98 4.12 5.07
N ALA A 187 13.37 3.34 6.09
CA ALA A 187 12.85 3.51 7.44
C ALA A 187 13.09 4.92 7.97
N LYS A 188 14.31 5.43 7.82
CA LYS A 188 14.70 6.75 8.33
C LYS A 188 14.10 7.90 7.55
N ASP A 189 14.00 7.77 6.23
CA ASP A 189 13.36 8.78 5.39
C ASP A 189 11.86 8.89 5.73
N VAL A 190 11.14 7.76 5.77
CA VAL A 190 9.72 7.72 6.16
C VAL A 190 9.51 8.25 7.58
N GLU A 191 10.36 7.86 8.55
CA GLU A 191 10.29 8.39 9.92
C GLU A 191 10.34 9.93 9.93
N GLY A 192 11.21 10.53 9.10
CA GLY A 192 11.31 11.99 8.96
C GLY A 192 10.03 12.63 8.41
N TYR A 193 9.42 12.04 7.37
CA TYR A 193 8.13 12.53 6.84
C TYR A 193 7.00 12.41 7.85
N VAL A 194 6.89 11.25 8.52
CA VAL A 194 5.81 10.99 9.48
C VAL A 194 5.92 11.90 10.71
N ASN A 195 7.13 12.11 11.25
CA ASN A 195 7.37 13.01 12.38
C ASN A 195 7.03 14.47 12.05
N ASP A 196 7.19 14.87 10.80
CA ASP A 196 6.82 16.20 10.30
C ASP A 196 5.33 16.31 9.92
N ASN A 197 4.52 15.27 10.16
CA ASN A 197 3.14 15.15 9.69
C ASN A 197 3.02 15.47 8.18
N TYR A 198 3.91 14.92 7.36
CA TYR A 198 3.96 15.14 5.92
C TYR A 198 3.79 13.82 5.15
N SER A 199 3.05 13.85 4.04
CA SER A 199 2.77 12.62 3.27
C SER A 199 3.91 12.28 2.33
N CYS A 200 4.44 11.06 2.45
CA CYS A 200 5.38 10.43 1.52
C CYS A 200 4.74 9.20 0.85
N THR A 201 5.35 8.73 -0.23
CA THR A 201 4.85 7.61 -1.04
C THR A 201 5.97 6.64 -1.35
N LEU A 202 5.89 5.42 -0.83
CA LEU A 202 6.82 4.35 -1.22
C LEU A 202 6.55 3.91 -2.65
N LYS A 203 7.56 3.82 -3.50
CA LYS A 203 7.39 3.42 -4.91
C LYS A 203 8.60 2.64 -5.45
N HIS A 204 8.37 1.77 -6.39
CA HIS A 204 7.14 1.40 -7.11
C HIS A 204 6.81 -0.06 -6.79
N PHE A 205 5.86 -0.30 -5.91
CA PHE A 205 5.52 -1.67 -5.47
C PHE A 205 5.12 -2.57 -6.66
N PRO A 206 5.52 -3.85 -6.72
CA PRO A 206 6.25 -4.61 -5.70
C PRO A 206 7.79 -4.51 -5.76
N GLY A 207 8.34 -3.65 -6.58
CA GLY A 207 9.78 -3.43 -6.79
C GLY A 207 10.14 -3.51 -8.27
N TYR A 208 10.85 -2.49 -8.75
CA TYR A 208 11.15 -2.33 -10.18
C TYR A 208 12.25 -3.28 -10.67
N GLY A 209 13.26 -3.53 -9.82
CA GLY A 209 14.40 -4.41 -10.16
C GLY A 209 15.11 -3.98 -11.44
N ASN A 210 15.40 -4.96 -12.32
CA ASN A 210 16.07 -4.72 -13.61
C ASN A 210 15.10 -4.51 -14.79
N ASN A 211 13.86 -4.17 -14.51
CA ASN A 211 12.84 -3.92 -15.52
C ASN A 211 13.14 -2.68 -16.36
N THR A 212 12.61 -2.66 -17.57
CA THR A 212 12.73 -1.51 -18.49
C THR A 212 11.72 -0.40 -18.11
N ASP A 213 11.92 0.78 -18.70
CA ASP A 213 11.03 1.92 -18.50
C ASP A 213 9.59 1.65 -18.98
N THR A 214 8.62 1.71 -18.07
CA THR A 214 7.21 1.50 -18.37
C THR A 214 6.51 2.70 -19.04
N HIS A 215 7.19 3.85 -19.17
CA HIS A 215 6.67 4.96 -19.97
C HIS A 215 6.66 4.64 -21.48
N GLY A 216 7.63 3.84 -21.94
CA GLY A 216 7.80 3.49 -23.36
C GLY A 216 7.17 2.16 -23.77
N GLY A 217 6.73 1.33 -22.83
CA GLY A 217 6.19 0.01 -23.12
C GLY A 217 6.07 -0.86 -21.87
N ILE A 218 5.54 -2.07 -22.07
CA ILE A 218 5.38 -3.02 -20.96
C ILE A 218 6.71 -3.61 -20.57
N SER A 219 6.90 -3.71 -19.26
CA SER A 219 7.99 -4.47 -18.66
C SER A 219 7.46 -5.72 -17.97
N ILE A 220 8.04 -6.87 -18.29
CA ILE A 220 7.66 -8.17 -17.75
C ILE A 220 8.75 -8.65 -16.80
N ASP A 221 8.40 -8.77 -15.54
CA ASP A 221 9.25 -9.26 -14.47
C ASP A 221 9.00 -10.75 -14.24
N ASN A 222 10.04 -11.55 -14.48
CA ASN A 222 9.99 -12.99 -14.28
C ASN A 222 10.69 -13.47 -13.00
N ARG A 223 11.05 -12.55 -12.09
CA ARG A 223 11.63 -12.91 -10.79
C ARG A 223 10.65 -13.79 -10.02
N THR A 224 11.19 -14.68 -9.19
CA THR A 224 10.37 -15.55 -8.34
C THR A 224 9.79 -14.75 -7.17
N TYR A 225 8.70 -15.22 -6.61
CA TYR A 225 8.10 -14.61 -5.43
C TYR A 225 9.08 -14.56 -4.24
N GLU A 226 9.89 -15.61 -4.10
CA GLU A 226 10.94 -15.69 -3.08
C GLU A 226 11.98 -14.56 -3.21
N ASN A 227 12.31 -14.14 -4.43
CA ASN A 227 13.20 -12.99 -4.65
C ASN A 227 12.59 -11.71 -4.06
N PHE A 228 11.31 -11.43 -4.34
CA PHE A 228 10.62 -10.27 -3.76
C PHE A 228 10.61 -10.31 -2.23
N GLN A 229 10.32 -11.49 -1.63
CA GLN A 229 10.32 -11.65 -0.17
C GLN A 229 11.69 -11.43 0.45
N LYS A 230 12.76 -11.85 -0.21
CA LYS A 230 14.13 -11.73 0.31
C LYS A 230 14.73 -10.35 0.10
N GLU A 231 14.27 -9.62 -0.89
CA GLU A 231 14.87 -8.35 -1.32
C GLU A 231 13.87 -7.19 -1.24
N ASP A 232 13.06 -6.97 -2.29
CA ASP A 232 12.22 -5.77 -2.44
C ASP A 232 11.26 -5.54 -1.25
N PHE A 233 10.64 -6.62 -0.73
CA PHE A 233 9.72 -6.46 0.40
C PHE A 233 10.37 -5.94 1.68
N LYS A 234 11.69 -6.06 1.85
CA LYS A 234 12.37 -5.49 3.02
C LYS A 234 12.31 -3.97 3.03
N THR A 235 12.47 -3.33 1.88
CA THR A 235 12.40 -1.87 1.78
C THR A 235 10.98 -1.36 1.97
N PHE A 236 9.99 -2.01 1.33
CA PHE A 236 8.58 -1.66 1.52
C PHE A 236 8.14 -1.90 2.96
N GLN A 237 8.47 -3.05 3.56
CA GLN A 237 8.14 -3.37 4.95
C GLN A 237 8.74 -2.35 5.92
N ALA A 238 10.00 -1.95 5.70
CA ALA A 238 10.64 -0.94 6.54
C ALA A 238 9.89 0.40 6.53
N GLY A 239 9.40 0.83 5.37
CA GLY A 239 8.57 2.03 5.26
C GLY A 239 7.18 1.86 5.89
N ILE A 240 6.56 0.69 5.71
CA ILE A 240 5.24 0.36 6.29
C ILE A 240 5.31 0.33 7.82
N ASP A 241 6.34 -0.28 8.38
CA ASP A 241 6.57 -0.35 9.83
C ASP A 241 6.77 1.05 10.43
N ASN A 242 7.37 1.97 9.67
CA ASN A 242 7.51 3.38 10.00
C ASN A 242 6.30 4.25 9.61
N LYS A 243 5.15 3.63 9.30
CA LYS A 243 3.87 4.30 9.08
C LYS A 243 3.81 5.16 7.81
N ALA A 244 4.48 4.74 6.75
CA ALA A 244 4.32 5.37 5.43
C ALA A 244 2.83 5.51 5.09
N PRO A 245 2.34 6.72 4.75
CA PRO A 245 0.92 6.92 4.50
C PRO A 245 0.46 6.38 3.15
N MET A 246 1.37 6.25 2.18
CA MET A 246 1.02 5.87 0.80
C MET A 246 2.02 4.89 0.19
N VAL A 247 1.51 4.03 -0.70
CA VAL A 247 2.30 3.15 -1.58
C VAL A 247 1.79 3.31 -3.01
N LEU A 248 2.69 3.56 -3.95
CA LEU A 248 2.40 3.60 -5.38
C LEU A 248 2.77 2.26 -6.01
N VAL A 249 1.81 1.69 -6.77
CA VAL A 249 1.95 0.39 -7.42
C VAL A 249 2.30 0.56 -8.89
N SER A 250 3.35 -0.15 -9.34
CA SER A 250 3.92 -0.05 -10.69
C SER A 250 3.04 -0.67 -11.78
N HIS A 251 3.32 -0.29 -13.04
CA HIS A 251 2.71 -0.91 -14.22
C HIS A 251 3.51 -2.10 -14.78
N ASN A 252 4.44 -2.67 -14.01
CA ASN A 252 5.15 -3.89 -14.41
C ASN A 252 4.23 -5.11 -14.31
N ILE A 253 4.30 -6.02 -15.29
CA ILE A 253 3.71 -7.35 -15.18
C ILE A 253 4.69 -8.23 -14.41
N VAL A 254 4.30 -8.65 -13.21
CA VAL A 254 5.13 -9.47 -12.34
C VAL A 254 4.56 -10.89 -12.30
N THR A 255 5.14 -11.76 -13.14
CA THR A 255 4.55 -13.03 -13.57
C THR A 255 4.42 -14.10 -12.49
N CYS A 256 5.15 -13.97 -11.39
CA CYS A 256 5.10 -14.96 -10.29
C CYS A 256 3.77 -14.97 -9.53
N LYS A 257 2.96 -13.90 -9.63
CA LYS A 257 1.62 -13.83 -8.99
C LYS A 257 0.51 -13.52 -9.99
N ASP A 258 0.78 -12.70 -11.01
CA ASP A 258 -0.18 -12.39 -12.05
C ASP A 258 0.53 -12.28 -13.41
N LYS A 259 0.08 -13.08 -14.37
CA LYS A 259 0.64 -13.09 -15.73
C LYS A 259 -0.17 -12.24 -16.70
N LYS A 260 -1.35 -11.79 -16.27
CA LYS A 260 -2.29 -11.09 -17.13
C LYS A 260 -2.24 -9.59 -16.90
N TYR A 261 -2.30 -9.16 -15.66
CA TYR A 261 -2.41 -7.74 -15.32
C TYR A 261 -1.10 -7.19 -14.75
N PRO A 262 -0.76 -5.92 -15.10
CA PRO A 262 0.26 -5.16 -14.37
C PRO A 262 -0.06 -5.13 -12.88
N ALA A 263 0.96 -4.97 -12.04
CA ALA A 263 0.79 -4.98 -10.59
C ALA A 263 -0.27 -3.97 -10.12
N SER A 264 -0.33 -2.78 -10.71
CA SER A 264 -1.32 -1.74 -10.43
C SER A 264 -2.78 -2.14 -10.73
N LEU A 265 -3.00 -3.12 -11.61
CA LEU A 265 -4.32 -3.64 -11.97
C LEU A 265 -4.56 -5.06 -11.43
N SER A 266 -3.61 -5.61 -10.67
CA SER A 266 -3.64 -6.98 -10.15
C SER A 266 -4.13 -7.04 -8.72
N LYS A 267 -5.29 -7.68 -8.50
CA LYS A 267 -5.79 -7.92 -7.15
C LYS A 267 -4.81 -8.75 -6.31
N ALA A 268 -4.09 -9.69 -6.92
CA ALA A 268 -3.15 -10.55 -6.21
C ALA A 268 -2.02 -9.74 -5.56
N TRP A 269 -1.48 -8.73 -6.24
CA TRP A 269 -0.44 -7.86 -5.71
C TRP A 269 -0.97 -6.92 -4.62
N HIS A 270 -2.20 -6.43 -4.75
CA HIS A 270 -2.87 -5.64 -3.71
C HIS A 270 -3.17 -6.46 -2.46
N ASP A 271 -3.58 -7.73 -2.61
CA ASP A 271 -3.81 -8.64 -1.49
C ASP A 271 -2.50 -8.93 -0.73
N ILE A 272 -1.37 -9.08 -1.43
CA ILE A 272 -0.05 -9.21 -0.79
C ILE A 272 0.28 -7.95 0.02
N LEU A 273 0.14 -6.77 -0.57
CA LEU A 273 0.43 -5.51 0.11
C LEU A 273 -0.46 -5.32 1.35
N ARG A 274 -1.76 -5.64 1.24
CA ARG A 274 -2.70 -5.51 2.36
C ARG A 274 -2.52 -6.56 3.45
N ASN A 275 -2.39 -7.83 3.05
CA ASN A 275 -2.53 -8.96 3.97
C ASN A 275 -1.18 -9.55 4.41
N GLU A 276 -0.16 -9.56 3.55
CA GLU A 276 1.15 -10.10 3.89
C GLU A 276 2.08 -9.02 4.48
N LEU A 277 2.11 -7.81 3.86
CA LEU A 277 2.88 -6.69 4.37
C LEU A 277 2.09 -5.83 5.39
N ASN A 278 0.82 -6.14 5.64
CA ASN A 278 -0.07 -5.45 6.58
C ASN A 278 -0.19 -3.94 6.34
N PHE A 279 -0.17 -3.50 5.08
CA PHE A 279 -0.29 -2.10 4.73
C PHE A 279 -1.74 -1.61 4.83
N SER A 280 -2.02 -0.68 5.72
CA SER A 280 -3.34 -0.10 5.94
C SER A 280 -3.51 1.34 5.42
N GLY A 281 -2.43 1.94 4.85
CA GLY A 281 -2.46 3.26 4.24
C GLY A 281 -3.13 3.29 2.86
N LEU A 282 -2.91 4.38 2.11
CA LEU A 282 -3.47 4.59 0.77
C LEU A 282 -2.62 3.87 -0.30
N ILE A 283 -3.26 3.08 -1.14
CA ILE A 283 -2.64 2.50 -2.34
C ILE A 283 -3.02 3.35 -3.53
N MET A 284 -2.02 3.78 -4.30
CA MET A 284 -2.24 4.55 -5.53
C MET A 284 -1.62 3.86 -6.75
N THR A 285 -2.20 4.12 -7.92
CA THR A 285 -1.61 3.70 -9.19
C THR A 285 -0.46 4.62 -9.59
N ASP A 286 0.41 4.19 -10.49
CA ASP A 286 1.14 5.11 -11.37
C ASP A 286 0.15 5.72 -12.38
N ASP A 287 0.59 6.66 -13.26
CA ASP A 287 -0.32 7.33 -14.20
C ASP A 287 -0.99 6.31 -15.15
N LEU A 288 -2.29 6.14 -15.00
CA LEU A 288 -3.09 5.20 -15.81
C LEU A 288 -3.11 5.53 -17.31
N SER A 289 -2.62 6.70 -17.71
CA SER A 289 -2.53 7.09 -19.12
C SER A 289 -1.24 6.61 -19.79
N MET A 290 -0.33 5.97 -19.04
CA MET A 290 0.90 5.40 -19.60
C MET A 290 0.57 4.30 -20.62
N GLY A 291 1.24 4.36 -21.77
CA GLY A 291 0.95 3.47 -22.92
C GLY A 291 1.07 1.99 -22.61
N ALA A 292 1.90 1.65 -21.63
CA ALA A 292 2.20 0.27 -21.23
C ALA A 292 0.98 -0.56 -20.80
N ILE A 293 -0.07 0.05 -20.23
CA ILE A 293 -1.18 -0.72 -19.62
C ILE A 293 -2.39 -0.92 -20.53
N LYS A 294 -2.54 -0.11 -21.57
CA LYS A 294 -3.73 -0.15 -22.47
C LYS A 294 -3.91 -1.50 -23.19
N GLU A 295 -2.81 -2.19 -23.48
CA GLU A 295 -2.84 -3.49 -24.17
C GLU A 295 -3.37 -4.63 -23.29
N TYR A 296 -3.46 -4.45 -21.97
CA TYR A 296 -3.80 -5.52 -21.00
C TYR A 296 -5.19 -5.38 -20.40
N THR A 297 -5.97 -4.46 -20.89
CA THR A 297 -7.28 -4.13 -20.30
C THR A 297 -8.47 -4.83 -20.93
N ASP A 298 -8.28 -5.60 -22.02
CA ASP A 298 -9.36 -6.29 -22.75
C ASP A 298 -10.54 -5.32 -23.07
N ASN A 299 -10.25 -4.09 -23.46
CA ASN A 299 -11.20 -3.00 -23.69
C ASN A 299 -11.98 -2.54 -22.43
N THR A 300 -11.58 -2.97 -21.23
CA THR A 300 -12.09 -2.42 -19.98
C THR A 300 -11.21 -1.22 -19.60
N SER A 301 -11.82 -0.16 -19.06
CA SER A 301 -11.03 1.00 -18.60
C SER A 301 -10.02 0.62 -17.51
N GLU A 302 -8.80 1.14 -17.63
CA GLU A 302 -7.72 0.98 -16.67
C GLU A 302 -8.16 1.40 -15.25
N ALA A 303 -8.92 2.50 -15.16
CA ALA A 303 -9.45 3.00 -13.89
C ALA A 303 -10.43 2.02 -13.24
N VAL A 304 -11.28 1.37 -14.02
CA VAL A 304 -12.22 0.34 -13.54
C VAL A 304 -11.45 -0.87 -12.99
N LEU A 305 -10.44 -1.34 -13.71
CA LEU A 305 -9.59 -2.45 -13.28
C LEU A 305 -8.77 -2.09 -12.03
N ALA A 306 -8.23 -0.87 -11.96
CA ALA A 306 -7.47 -0.38 -10.82
C ALA A 306 -8.31 -0.36 -9.53
N ILE A 307 -9.57 0.09 -9.59
CA ILE A 307 -10.49 0.05 -8.45
C ILE A 307 -10.79 -1.38 -8.03
N LYS A 308 -11.06 -2.27 -9.00
CA LYS A 308 -11.32 -3.70 -8.73
C LYS A 308 -10.10 -4.41 -8.14
N ALA A 309 -8.88 -3.97 -8.48
CA ALA A 309 -7.65 -4.48 -7.90
C ALA A 309 -7.49 -4.06 -6.43
N GLY A 310 -7.99 -2.88 -6.03
CA GLY A 310 -7.94 -2.39 -4.65
C GLY A 310 -7.16 -1.10 -4.45
N ASN A 311 -6.92 -0.32 -5.51
CA ASN A 311 -6.37 1.03 -5.38
C ASN A 311 -7.37 1.96 -4.71
N ASP A 312 -6.86 2.86 -3.87
CA ASP A 312 -7.62 3.93 -3.24
C ASP A 312 -7.54 5.22 -4.10
N ILE A 313 -6.37 5.50 -4.67
CA ILE A 313 -6.11 6.71 -5.48
C ILE A 313 -5.72 6.30 -6.91
N LEU A 314 -6.29 7.00 -7.87
CA LEU A 314 -6.04 6.85 -9.30
C LEU A 314 -5.30 8.08 -9.83
N LEU A 315 -4.01 7.93 -10.16
CA LEU A 315 -3.26 8.95 -10.90
C LEU A 315 -3.61 8.84 -12.38
N THR A 316 -3.93 9.94 -13.04
CA THR A 316 -4.29 9.90 -14.46
C THR A 316 -4.12 11.23 -15.19
N SER A 317 -3.60 11.18 -16.41
CA SER A 317 -3.61 12.28 -17.37
C SER A 317 -4.84 12.29 -18.26
N ASP A 318 -5.59 11.18 -18.35
CA ASP A 318 -6.84 11.03 -19.14
C ASP A 318 -8.11 11.10 -18.25
N TYR A 319 -8.18 12.14 -17.40
CA TYR A 319 -9.16 12.26 -16.32
C TYR A 319 -10.60 12.03 -16.74
N TYR A 320 -11.07 12.74 -17.76
CA TYR A 320 -12.47 12.71 -18.16
C TYR A 320 -12.92 11.32 -18.60
N MET A 321 -12.09 10.65 -19.39
CA MET A 321 -12.37 9.30 -19.87
C MET A 321 -12.45 8.30 -18.72
N HIS A 322 -11.46 8.33 -17.81
CA HIS A 322 -11.38 7.41 -16.67
C HIS A 322 -12.51 7.66 -15.67
N TYR A 323 -12.82 8.93 -15.38
CA TYR A 323 -13.92 9.29 -14.47
C TYR A 323 -15.26 8.78 -14.97
N GLU A 324 -15.62 9.05 -16.25
CA GLU A 324 -16.86 8.59 -16.84
C GLU A 324 -16.94 7.05 -16.89
N ALA A 325 -15.83 6.37 -17.17
CA ALA A 325 -15.80 4.92 -17.18
C ALA A 325 -16.13 4.34 -15.80
N VAL A 326 -15.58 4.93 -14.70
CA VAL A 326 -15.87 4.50 -13.32
C VAL A 326 -17.33 4.79 -12.95
N ILE A 327 -17.86 5.97 -13.29
CA ILE A 327 -19.29 6.31 -13.08
C ILE A 327 -20.20 5.27 -13.75
N ASN A 328 -19.91 4.93 -14.99
CA ASN A 328 -20.70 3.94 -15.74
C ASN A 328 -20.57 2.54 -15.14
N ALA A 329 -19.38 2.14 -14.69
CA ALA A 329 -19.15 0.85 -14.06
C ALA A 329 -19.89 0.70 -12.72
N VAL A 330 -19.99 1.79 -11.93
CA VAL A 330 -20.79 1.79 -10.71
C VAL A 330 -22.29 1.73 -11.03
N LYS A 331 -22.76 2.54 -12.00
CA LYS A 331 -24.18 2.55 -12.43
C LYS A 331 -24.63 1.20 -12.98
N SER A 332 -23.76 0.46 -13.65
CA SER A 332 -24.06 -0.88 -14.19
C SER A 332 -23.91 -2.00 -13.15
N GLY A 333 -23.34 -1.72 -11.95
CA GLY A 333 -23.04 -2.73 -10.93
C GLY A 333 -21.75 -3.52 -11.19
N ASP A 334 -20.94 -3.14 -12.20
CA ASP A 334 -19.64 -3.74 -12.49
C ASP A 334 -18.60 -3.39 -11.42
N ILE A 335 -18.71 -2.22 -10.77
CA ILE A 335 -18.05 -1.86 -9.52
C ILE A 335 -19.10 -1.80 -8.42
N VAL A 336 -18.91 -2.56 -7.35
CA VAL A 336 -19.76 -2.50 -6.16
C VAL A 336 -19.42 -1.25 -5.33
N GLU A 337 -20.43 -0.48 -4.90
CA GLU A 337 -20.23 0.77 -4.16
C GLU A 337 -19.36 0.62 -2.91
N SER A 338 -19.32 -0.57 -2.30
CA SER A 338 -18.51 -0.81 -1.12
C SER A 338 -17.00 -0.65 -1.38
N LEU A 339 -16.52 -0.85 -2.62
CA LEU A 339 -15.11 -0.58 -2.99
C LEU A 339 -14.84 0.93 -2.99
N ILE A 340 -15.75 1.71 -3.59
CA ILE A 340 -15.68 3.18 -3.59
C ILE A 340 -15.71 3.72 -2.15
N ASN A 341 -16.64 3.23 -1.34
CA ASN A 341 -16.80 3.68 0.04
C ASN A 341 -15.55 3.38 0.90
N LYS A 342 -14.93 2.20 0.74
CA LYS A 342 -13.70 1.85 1.45
C LYS A 342 -12.53 2.77 1.07
N ALA A 343 -12.36 3.04 -0.23
CA ALA A 343 -11.32 3.93 -0.72
C ALA A 343 -11.56 5.37 -0.26
N CYS A 344 -12.75 5.90 -0.48
CA CYS A 344 -13.14 7.24 -0.06
C CYS A 344 -12.95 7.45 1.45
N ARG A 345 -13.37 6.49 2.31
CA ARG A 345 -13.16 6.53 3.75
C ARG A 345 -11.69 6.68 4.12
N ARG A 346 -10.79 5.90 3.50
CA ARG A 346 -9.34 6.02 3.76
C ARG A 346 -8.79 7.37 3.31
N ILE A 347 -9.21 7.85 2.15
CA ILE A 347 -8.78 9.16 1.62
C ILE A 347 -9.23 10.28 2.55
N LEU A 348 -10.48 10.27 3.01
CA LEU A 348 -11.00 11.27 3.95
C LEU A 348 -10.27 11.20 5.30
N ALA A 349 -10.03 10.01 5.82
CA ALA A 349 -9.28 9.82 7.06
C ALA A 349 -7.82 10.31 6.95
N TRP A 350 -7.18 10.08 5.81
CA TRP A 350 -5.87 10.66 5.50
C TRP A 350 -5.92 12.20 5.45
N LYS A 351 -6.94 12.80 4.79
CA LYS A 351 -7.10 14.26 4.74
C LYS A 351 -7.29 14.86 6.14
N LEU A 352 -8.09 14.23 6.98
CA LEU A 352 -8.29 14.64 8.37
C LEU A 352 -6.97 14.68 9.13
N LYS A 353 -6.17 13.63 9.01
CA LYS A 353 -4.89 13.52 9.69
C LYS A 353 -3.85 14.49 9.15
N TYR A 354 -3.59 14.46 7.84
CA TYR A 354 -2.42 15.11 7.24
C TYR A 354 -2.68 16.51 6.69
N LEU A 355 -3.91 16.83 6.29
CA LEU A 355 -4.23 18.10 5.65
C LEU A 355 -5.00 19.04 6.58
N LEU A 356 -5.85 18.50 7.44
CA LEU A 356 -6.63 19.25 8.40
C LEU A 356 -6.04 19.25 9.81
N ASN A 357 -5.07 18.36 10.08
CA ASN A 357 -4.43 18.16 11.39
C ASN A 357 -5.43 17.96 12.52
N HIS A 358 -6.52 17.24 12.27
CA HIS A 358 -7.48 16.89 13.30
C HIS A 358 -6.85 15.92 14.31
N GLU A 359 -7.25 16.05 15.58
CA GLU A 359 -6.89 15.05 16.59
C GLU A 359 -7.67 13.75 16.34
N PRO A 360 -7.03 12.59 16.56
CA PRO A 360 -7.71 11.32 16.39
C PRO A 360 -8.86 11.21 17.39
N GLN A 361 -10.05 10.81 16.90
CA GLN A 361 -11.19 10.54 17.77
C GLN A 361 -10.87 9.37 18.69
N PRO A 362 -11.18 9.47 20.00
CA PRO A 362 -11.00 8.34 20.90
C PRO A 362 -11.78 7.14 20.37
N GLN A 363 -11.12 6.01 20.26
CA GLN A 363 -11.78 4.75 19.96
C GLN A 363 -12.87 4.52 21.01
N PRO A 364 -14.04 3.95 20.65
CA PRO A 364 -15.00 3.53 21.64
C PRO A 364 -14.25 2.62 22.60
N THR A 365 -14.04 3.08 23.82
CA THR A 365 -13.64 2.19 24.90
C THR A 365 -14.71 1.12 24.99
N ASP A 366 -14.33 -0.13 25.22
CA ASP A 366 -15.23 -1.31 25.33
C ASP A 366 -16.36 -1.15 26.38
N GLU A 367 -16.45 0.01 27.04
CA GLU A 367 -17.47 0.38 28.01
C GLU A 367 -18.90 0.51 27.44
N ASN A 368 -19.09 0.51 26.11
CA ASN A 368 -20.40 0.53 25.45
C ASN A 368 -20.71 -0.74 24.63
N LYS A 369 -19.96 -1.81 24.79
CA LYS A 369 -20.54 -3.13 24.50
C LYS A 369 -21.70 -3.33 25.46
N PRO A 370 -22.92 -3.74 24.97
CA PRO A 370 -23.93 -4.25 25.89
C PRO A 370 -23.21 -5.28 26.76
N GLU A 371 -23.39 -5.21 28.08
CA GLU A 371 -22.90 -6.22 29.00
C GLU A 371 -23.29 -7.58 28.42
N GLU A 372 -22.42 -8.21 27.65
CA GLU A 372 -22.41 -9.65 27.55
C GLU A 372 -22.18 -10.08 29.00
N LYS A 373 -23.24 -10.66 29.59
CA LYS A 373 -23.18 -11.25 30.94
C LYS A 373 -21.84 -11.92 31.04
N GLU A 374 -21.03 -11.51 32.01
CA GLU A 374 -19.78 -12.17 32.38
C GLU A 374 -20.06 -13.68 32.32
N ASP A 375 -19.56 -14.31 31.27
CA ASP A 375 -19.56 -15.77 31.22
C ASP A 375 -18.74 -16.22 32.40
N ASP A 376 -19.40 -16.95 33.31
CA ASP A 376 -18.81 -17.52 34.49
C ASP A 376 -17.42 -18.01 34.17
N PRO A 377 -16.33 -17.51 34.82
CA PRO A 377 -14.96 -17.92 34.53
C PRO A 377 -14.79 -19.45 34.52
N ASN A 378 -15.68 -20.18 35.20
CA ASN A 378 -15.76 -21.62 35.14
C ASN A 378 -16.19 -22.16 33.76
N TYR A 379 -17.01 -21.42 32.98
CA TYR A 379 -17.46 -21.87 31.66
C TYR A 379 -16.34 -21.79 30.60
N THR A 380 -15.54 -20.75 30.63
CA THR A 380 -14.38 -20.59 29.75
C THR A 380 -13.31 -21.65 30.04
N VAL A 381 -13.07 -21.96 31.34
CA VAL A 381 -12.17 -23.04 31.73
C VAL A 381 -12.70 -24.40 31.29
N LEU A 382 -14.03 -24.63 31.37
CA LEU A 382 -14.67 -25.87 30.92
C LEU A 382 -14.52 -26.06 29.39
N ILE A 383 -14.67 -25.01 28.59
CA ILE A 383 -14.47 -25.08 27.13
C ILE A 383 -13.01 -25.41 26.79
N ILE A 384 -12.05 -24.75 27.42
CA ILE A 384 -10.63 -25.02 27.21
C ILE A 384 -10.27 -26.46 27.61
N VAL A 385 -10.73 -26.91 28.77
CA VAL A 385 -10.54 -28.31 29.21
C VAL A 385 -11.17 -29.30 28.25
N SER A 386 -12.36 -29.01 27.73
CA SER A 386 -13.04 -29.89 26.75
C SER A 386 -12.28 -29.99 25.43
N ILE A 387 -11.69 -28.88 24.93
CA ILE A 387 -10.85 -28.88 23.73
C ILE A 387 -9.59 -29.71 23.96
N PHE A 388 -8.92 -29.55 25.12
CA PHE A 388 -7.73 -30.34 25.46
C PHE A 388 -8.06 -31.85 25.59
N LEU A 389 -9.17 -32.19 26.23
CA LEU A 389 -9.63 -33.61 26.30
C LEU A 389 -9.90 -34.18 24.89
N GLY A 390 -10.53 -33.37 24.02
CA GLY A 390 -10.79 -33.79 22.61
C GLY A 390 -9.49 -34.08 21.85
N ILE A 391 -8.46 -33.27 22.01
CA ILE A 391 -7.16 -33.47 21.37
C ILE A 391 -6.49 -34.75 21.90
N ILE A 392 -6.55 -34.98 23.21
CA ILE A 392 -6.00 -36.21 23.83
C ILE A 392 -6.71 -37.46 23.33
N ILE A 393 -8.04 -37.42 23.21
CA ILE A 393 -8.84 -38.55 22.71
C ILE A 393 -8.50 -38.85 21.23
N ILE A 394 -8.39 -37.81 20.39
CA ILE A 394 -8.00 -37.95 19.00
C ILE A 394 -6.59 -38.55 18.89
N GLY A 395 -5.64 -38.04 19.70
CA GLY A 395 -4.27 -38.57 19.77
C GLY A 395 -4.24 -40.05 20.15
N ALA A 396 -5.06 -40.46 21.14
CA ALA A 396 -5.18 -41.84 21.55
C ALA A 396 -5.79 -42.75 20.45
N LEU A 397 -6.82 -42.25 19.76
CA LEU A 397 -7.44 -43.00 18.65
C LEU A 397 -6.48 -43.19 17.48
N VAL A 398 -5.71 -42.17 17.13
CA VAL A 398 -4.65 -42.23 16.09
C VAL A 398 -3.57 -43.24 16.51
N PHE A 399 -3.14 -43.20 17.77
CA PHE A 399 -2.17 -44.16 18.30
C PHE A 399 -2.65 -45.59 18.23
N PHE A 400 -3.90 -45.86 18.66
CA PHE A 400 -4.51 -47.20 18.57
C PHE A 400 -4.68 -47.66 17.13
N LEU A 401 -5.04 -46.74 16.20
CA LEU A 401 -5.14 -47.07 14.78
C LEU A 401 -3.77 -47.46 14.21
N ILE A 402 -2.71 -46.71 14.54
CA ILE A 402 -1.33 -47.06 14.13
C ILE A 402 -0.91 -48.41 14.68
N MET A 403 -1.19 -48.69 15.96
CA MET A 403 -0.90 -49.99 16.59
C MET A 403 -1.66 -51.12 15.94
N TRP A 404 -2.95 -50.92 15.63
CA TRP A 404 -3.79 -51.90 14.94
C TRP A 404 -3.27 -52.20 13.53
N LEU A 405 -2.92 -51.16 12.75
CA LEU A 405 -2.33 -51.33 11.42
C LEU A 405 -0.99 -52.07 11.46
N ARG A 406 -0.13 -51.78 12.45
CA ARG A 406 1.13 -52.46 12.67
C ARG A 406 0.93 -53.95 13.04
N ASN A 407 -0.08 -54.28 13.87
CA ASN A 407 -0.41 -55.64 14.23
C ASN A 407 -1.01 -56.41 13.04
N LYS A 408 -1.89 -55.77 12.25
CA LYS A 408 -2.44 -56.37 11.03
C LYS A 408 -1.31 -56.71 10.04
N SER A 409 -0.38 -55.77 9.79
CA SER A 409 0.76 -56.02 8.89
C SER A 409 1.70 -57.13 9.38
N LYS A 410 1.80 -57.35 10.71
CA LYS A 410 2.56 -58.49 11.27
C LYS A 410 1.85 -59.82 11.12
N ASN A 411 0.52 -59.82 11.21
CA ASN A 411 -0.28 -61.05 11.00
C ASN A 411 -0.32 -61.44 9.52
N ASP A 412 -0.48 -60.48 8.62
CA ASP A 412 -0.45 -60.70 7.17
C ASP A 412 0.92 -61.25 6.71
N LYS A 413 2.05 -60.81 7.34
CA LYS A 413 3.38 -61.40 7.07
C LYS A 413 3.50 -62.85 7.58
N LYS A 414 2.94 -63.19 8.73
CA LYS A 414 2.96 -64.55 9.26
C LYS A 414 2.12 -65.49 8.44
N GLU A 415 0.99 -65.08 7.88
CA GLU A 415 0.15 -65.86 6.98
C GLU A 415 0.86 -66.16 5.64
N PHE A 416 1.62 -65.14 5.11
CA PHE A 416 2.45 -65.36 3.90
C PHE A 416 3.63 -66.35 4.15
N GLU A 417 4.32 -66.26 5.29
CA GLU A 417 5.40 -67.16 5.63
C GLU A 417 4.90 -68.61 5.92
N GLY A 418 3.65 -68.76 6.36
CA GLY A 418 3.00 -70.04 6.53
C GLY A 418 2.65 -70.76 5.20
N ILE A 419 2.28 -70.03 4.18
CA ILE A 419 1.93 -70.57 2.86
C ILE A 419 3.18 -71.03 2.09
N ASP A 420 4.32 -70.27 2.25
CA ASP A 420 5.57 -70.77 1.61
C ASP A 420 6.19 -71.98 2.28
N ALA A 421 5.89 -72.25 3.56
CA ALA A 421 6.37 -73.37 4.26
C ALA A 421 5.58 -74.71 3.87
N GLU A 422 4.30 -74.59 3.47
CA GLU A 422 3.52 -75.73 2.98
C GLU A 422 3.77 -76.07 1.47
N ALA A 423 4.19 -75.08 0.69
CA ALA A 423 4.54 -75.24 -0.72
C ALA A 423 5.93 -75.85 -0.97
N GLY A 424 6.76 -75.97 0.05
CA GLY A 424 8.09 -76.58 -0.02
C GLY A 424 8.13 -78.10 0.37
N LEU A 425 6.97 -78.76 0.61
CA LEU A 425 6.84 -80.11 1.04
C LEU A 425 6.02 -81.02 0.08
N MET A 426 5.93 -80.64 -1.21
CA MET A 426 5.43 -81.48 -2.27
C MET A 426 6.47 -81.70 -3.38
#